data_82c2a6fe12fbae5b8e9bfee9ef22a5d8
#
_entry.id   82c2a6fe12fbae5b8e9bfee9ef22a5d8
#
_cell.length_a   1.000
_cell.length_b   1.000
_cell.length_c   1.000
_cell.angle_alpha   90.00
_cell.angle_beta   90.00
_cell.angle_gamma   90.00
#
_symmetry.space_group_name_H-M   'P 1'
#
loop_
_entity.id
_entity.type
_entity.pdbx_description
1 polymer ?
#
loop_
_entity_poly.entity_id
_entity_poly.type
_entity_poly.pdbx_seq_one_letter_code
_entity_poly.pdbx_strand_id
1 'polypeptide(L)'
;MGKAYDEIMEQVEVTEEMQARILSNIRTQKIHREKKILRYRKPLAYAAAGLLLIMVGVSYLPKVQKNGPETESEQFFVGNGIEECSSIETLSGKVGFLVEELSGLPFTVDHTEYLSYWGDMAEIDYQGADETACYRKSKGEKDNSGDYNEYAEVRILEADGFSVTVKGENGTYRLAIWQRGGYSYSLSLEKGADAATFLKIAEENQ
;
A
#
# COMPACT_ATOMS: atom_id res chain seq x y z
N MET A 1 -7.01 21.48 26.23
CA MET A 1 -7.83 20.68 25.30
C MET A 1 -8.35 19.36 25.87
N GLY A 2 -8.07 18.98 27.13
CA GLY A 2 -8.47 17.69 27.71
C GLY A 2 -9.93 17.56 28.17
N LYS A 3 -10.55 18.62 28.67
CA LYS A 3 -11.84 18.51 29.38
C LYS A 3 -13.04 18.10 28.49
N ALA A 4 -13.12 18.55 27.27
CA ALA A 4 -14.24 18.20 26.37
C ALA A 4 -14.17 16.76 25.87
N TYR A 5 -12.98 16.20 25.73
CA TYR A 5 -12.79 14.79 25.37
C TYR A 5 -13.16 13.85 26.52
N ASP A 6 -12.73 14.18 27.72
CA ASP A 6 -13.03 13.41 28.93
C ASP A 6 -14.54 13.39 29.22
N GLU A 7 -15.24 14.50 28.99
CA GLU A 7 -16.69 14.65 29.17
C GLU A 7 -17.50 13.82 28.14
N ILE A 8 -16.98 13.66 26.92
CA ILE A 8 -17.59 12.80 25.89
C ILE A 8 -17.32 11.33 26.20
N MET A 9 -16.14 10.99 26.69
CA MET A 9 -15.78 9.60 27.00
C MET A 9 -16.50 9.07 28.26
N GLU A 10 -16.84 9.92 29.23
CA GLU A 10 -17.67 9.56 30.37
C GLU A 10 -19.12 9.23 29.99
N GLN A 11 -19.61 9.74 28.85
CA GLN A 11 -20.97 9.44 28.34
C GLN A 11 -21.04 8.20 27.44
N VAL A 12 -19.91 7.59 27.10
CA VAL A 12 -19.89 6.37 26.29
C VAL A 12 -20.07 5.15 27.20
N GLU A 13 -21.31 4.84 27.56
CA GLU A 13 -21.64 3.56 28.18
C GLU A 13 -21.64 2.45 27.16
N VAL A 14 -20.75 1.48 27.32
CA VAL A 14 -20.75 0.25 26.54
C VAL A 14 -21.92 -0.59 27.00
N THR A 15 -22.99 -0.60 26.21
CA THR A 15 -24.18 -1.38 26.52
C THR A 15 -23.87 -2.89 26.54
N GLU A 16 -24.60 -3.66 27.35
CA GLU A 16 -24.44 -5.12 27.44
C GLU A 16 -24.56 -5.80 26.05
N GLU A 17 -25.37 -5.22 25.18
CA GLU A 17 -25.55 -5.70 23.81
C GLU A 17 -24.27 -5.49 22.92
N MET A 18 -23.58 -4.37 23.09
CA MET A 18 -22.29 -4.13 22.43
C MET A 18 -21.21 -5.08 22.96
N GLN A 19 -21.14 -5.32 24.26
CA GLN A 19 -20.23 -6.29 24.83
C GLN A 19 -20.49 -7.70 24.33
N ALA A 20 -21.77 -8.11 24.26
CA ALA A 20 -22.14 -9.42 23.74
C ALA A 20 -21.75 -9.59 22.26
N ARG A 21 -21.91 -8.55 21.42
CA ARG A 21 -21.47 -8.56 20.01
C ARG A 21 -19.96 -8.68 19.86
N ILE A 22 -19.20 -7.93 20.64
CA ILE A 22 -17.73 -7.98 20.63
C ILE A 22 -17.24 -9.37 21.08
N LEU A 23 -17.80 -9.91 22.16
CA LEU A 23 -17.44 -11.23 22.66
C LEU A 23 -17.83 -12.36 21.70
N SER A 24 -18.96 -12.25 21.00
CA SER A 24 -19.38 -13.22 19.97
C SER A 24 -18.42 -13.22 18.79
N ASN A 25 -17.98 -12.03 18.33
CA ASN A 25 -17.04 -11.89 17.21
C ASN A 25 -15.65 -12.43 17.57
N ILE A 26 -15.18 -12.22 18.80
CA ILE A 26 -13.91 -12.77 19.29
C ILE A 26 -13.98 -14.30 19.40
N ARG A 27 -15.11 -14.87 19.82
CA ARG A 27 -15.31 -16.32 19.89
C ARG A 27 -15.35 -16.97 18.50
N THR A 28 -16.00 -16.34 17.54
CA THR A 28 -16.06 -16.84 16.15
C THR A 28 -14.68 -16.83 15.49
N GLN A 29 -13.85 -15.82 15.73
CA GLN A 29 -12.47 -15.79 15.23
C GLN A 29 -11.56 -16.86 15.87
N LYS A 30 -11.78 -17.21 17.15
CA LYS A 30 -10.99 -18.24 17.85
C LYS A 30 -11.31 -19.66 17.36
N ILE A 31 -12.54 -19.93 16.95
CA ILE A 31 -12.98 -21.26 16.48
C ILE A 31 -12.38 -21.62 15.12
N HIS A 32 -11.97 -20.64 14.29
CA HIS A 32 -11.36 -20.91 12.98
C HIS A 32 -9.86 -21.27 13.06
N ARG A 33 -9.23 -21.30 14.23
CA ARG A 33 -7.82 -21.64 14.42
C ARG A 33 -7.56 -23.04 14.97
N GLU A 34 -8.55 -23.86 15.14
CA GLU A 34 -8.31 -25.27 15.46
C GLU A 34 -7.93 -26.03 14.19
N LYS A 35 -6.61 -26.18 13.99
CA LYS A 35 -6.04 -27.08 13.00
C LYS A 35 -6.55 -28.50 13.29
N LYS A 36 -7.43 -29.00 12.42
CA LYS A 36 -7.71 -30.44 12.33
C LYS A 36 -6.41 -31.15 12.00
N ILE A 37 -5.72 -31.68 13.01
CA ILE A 37 -4.66 -32.66 12.80
C ILE A 37 -5.36 -33.93 12.32
N LEU A 38 -5.48 -34.08 11.01
CA LEU A 38 -5.91 -35.32 10.40
C LEU A 38 -4.82 -36.36 10.69
N ARG A 39 -5.13 -37.35 11.52
CA ARG A 39 -4.30 -38.55 11.73
C ARG A 39 -4.29 -39.36 10.44
N TYR A 40 -3.36 -39.08 9.57
CA TYR A 40 -3.00 -39.99 8.46
C TYR A 40 -2.09 -41.11 9.00
N ARG A 41 -2.69 -42.15 9.53
CA ARG A 41 -2.02 -43.45 9.65
C ARG A 41 -2.65 -44.39 8.65
N LYS A 42 -1.84 -44.68 7.57
CA LYS A 42 -2.04 -45.58 6.42
C LYS A 42 -2.78 -44.93 5.22
N PRO A 43 -2.22 -44.95 4.00
CA PRO A 43 -1.24 -45.85 3.46
C PRO A 43 -0.03 -45.16 2.78
N LEU A 44 1.13 -45.24 3.37
CA LEU A 44 2.39 -44.80 2.75
C LEU A 44 2.84 -45.71 1.59
N ALA A 45 2.25 -46.92 1.45
CA ALA A 45 2.66 -47.92 0.48
C ALA A 45 2.14 -47.68 -0.96
N TYR A 46 1.07 -46.89 -1.16
CA TYR A 46 0.53 -46.61 -2.49
C TYR A 46 1.04 -45.30 -3.11
N ALA A 47 1.64 -44.43 -2.32
CA ALA A 47 2.20 -43.17 -2.82
C ALA A 47 3.48 -43.35 -3.64
N ALA A 48 4.30 -44.37 -3.33
CA ALA A 48 5.55 -44.64 -4.06
C ALA A 48 5.32 -45.23 -5.45
N ALA A 49 4.28 -46.05 -5.65
CA ALA A 49 3.95 -46.63 -6.97
C ALA A 49 3.30 -45.56 -7.90
N GLY A 50 2.53 -44.61 -7.36
CA GLY A 50 1.93 -43.54 -8.13
C GLY A 50 2.96 -42.55 -8.68
N LEU A 51 3.98 -42.19 -7.89
CA LEU A 51 5.04 -41.28 -8.31
C LEU A 51 5.93 -41.82 -9.44
N LEU A 52 6.19 -43.14 -9.45
CA LEU A 52 6.96 -43.76 -10.53
C LEU A 52 6.21 -43.78 -11.86
N LEU A 53 4.89 -43.98 -11.86
CA LEU A 53 4.07 -43.92 -13.08
C LEU A 53 3.94 -42.51 -13.64
N ILE A 54 3.92 -41.47 -12.79
CA ILE A 54 3.91 -40.05 -13.21
C ILE A 54 5.25 -39.67 -13.84
N MET A 55 6.38 -40.11 -13.28
CA MET A 55 7.71 -39.83 -13.84
C MET A 55 7.93 -40.44 -15.22
N VAL A 56 7.41 -41.66 -15.48
CA VAL A 56 7.50 -42.30 -16.80
C VAL A 56 6.53 -41.68 -17.80
N GLY A 57 5.32 -41.27 -17.36
CA GLY A 57 4.31 -40.64 -18.22
C GLY A 57 4.72 -39.26 -18.73
N VAL A 58 5.44 -38.48 -17.93
CA VAL A 58 5.90 -37.14 -18.32
C VAL A 58 6.99 -37.16 -19.40
N SER A 59 7.75 -38.28 -19.53
CA SER A 59 8.81 -38.40 -20.51
C SER A 59 8.30 -38.65 -21.94
N TYR A 60 7.03 -39.03 -22.12
CA TYR A 60 6.42 -39.35 -23.42
C TYR A 60 5.39 -38.30 -23.91
N LEU A 61 5.15 -37.24 -23.18
CA LEU A 61 4.26 -36.16 -23.66
C LEU A 61 5.05 -35.24 -24.58
N PRO A 62 4.54 -34.92 -25.79
CA PRO A 62 5.14 -33.91 -26.64
C PRO A 62 5.07 -32.56 -25.88
N LYS A 63 6.18 -31.81 -25.91
CA LYS A 63 6.26 -30.46 -25.35
C LYS A 63 5.21 -29.56 -26.03
N VAL A 64 4.03 -29.51 -25.49
CA VAL A 64 3.06 -28.50 -25.85
C VAL A 64 3.56 -27.20 -25.23
N GLN A 65 4.07 -26.34 -26.10
CA GLN A 65 4.44 -24.97 -25.73
C GLN A 65 3.14 -24.24 -25.34
N LYS A 66 2.86 -24.18 -24.06
CA LYS A 66 1.75 -23.39 -23.52
C LYS A 66 2.15 -21.92 -23.59
N ASN A 67 1.78 -21.27 -24.69
CA ASN A 67 1.49 -19.85 -24.68
C ASN A 67 0.05 -19.71 -24.14
N GLY A 68 -0.12 -19.91 -22.85
CA GLY A 68 -1.31 -19.49 -22.13
C GLY A 68 -1.01 -18.16 -21.46
N PRO A 69 -1.99 -17.26 -21.35
CA PRO A 69 -1.77 -16.06 -20.57
C PRO A 69 -1.38 -16.48 -19.14
N GLU A 70 -0.33 -15.86 -18.62
CA GLU A 70 0.02 -15.97 -17.22
C GLU A 70 -1.20 -15.52 -16.44
N THR A 71 -1.84 -16.47 -15.76
CA THR A 71 -2.87 -16.16 -14.80
C THR A 71 -2.13 -15.61 -13.60
N GLU A 72 -2.02 -14.28 -13.54
CA GLU A 72 -1.65 -13.59 -12.32
C GLU A 72 -2.55 -14.14 -11.20
N SER A 73 -1.94 -14.75 -10.21
CA SER A 73 -2.64 -15.14 -9.00
C SER A 73 -3.04 -13.85 -8.29
N GLU A 74 -4.24 -13.36 -8.58
CA GLU A 74 -4.85 -12.29 -7.80
C GLU A 74 -4.96 -12.79 -6.34
N GLN A 75 -4.03 -12.34 -5.51
CA GLN A 75 -4.21 -12.49 -4.07
C GLN A 75 -5.29 -11.49 -3.64
N PHE A 76 -6.50 -11.99 -3.56
CA PHE A 76 -7.62 -11.23 -3.02
C PHE A 76 -7.38 -10.94 -1.53
N PHE A 77 -6.91 -9.75 -1.23
CA PHE A 77 -6.90 -9.22 0.12
C PHE A 77 -8.29 -8.66 0.43
N VAL A 78 -9.15 -9.50 0.98
CA VAL A 78 -10.46 -9.08 1.49
C VAL A 78 -10.25 -8.39 2.83
N GLY A 79 -10.32 -7.06 2.85
CA GLY A 79 -10.36 -6.38 4.14
C GLY A 79 -10.36 -4.85 4.11
N ASN A 80 -9.52 -4.18 3.37
CA ASN A 80 -9.29 -2.75 3.63
C ASN A 80 -9.41 -1.82 2.43
N GLY A 81 -9.78 -2.30 1.25
CA GLY A 81 -9.79 -1.47 0.02
C GLY A 81 -8.37 -1.07 -0.44
N ILE A 82 -7.34 -1.70 0.12
CA ILE A 82 -5.95 -1.53 -0.28
C ILE A 82 -5.55 -2.78 -1.03
N GLU A 83 -5.06 -2.63 -2.26
CA GLU A 83 -4.65 -3.72 -3.12
C GLU A 83 -3.22 -3.50 -3.59
N GLU A 84 -2.37 -4.48 -3.38
CA GLU A 84 -1.01 -4.50 -3.93
C GLU A 84 -1.06 -4.78 -5.44
N CYS A 85 -0.25 -4.07 -6.20
CA CYS A 85 -0.14 -4.18 -7.64
C CYS A 85 1.25 -4.70 -8.03
N SER A 86 1.30 -5.59 -9.00
CA SER A 86 2.55 -6.19 -9.47
C SER A 86 3.43 -5.25 -10.31
N SER A 87 2.83 -4.17 -10.83
CA SER A 87 3.53 -3.18 -11.65
C SER A 87 2.79 -1.84 -11.65
N ILE A 88 3.46 -0.79 -12.13
CA ILE A 88 2.89 0.55 -12.27
C ILE A 88 1.76 0.60 -13.31
N GLU A 89 1.82 -0.25 -14.35
CA GLU A 89 0.74 -0.38 -15.34
C GLU A 89 -0.52 -0.97 -14.69
N THR A 90 -0.35 -2.00 -13.84
CA THR A 90 -1.44 -2.59 -13.08
C THR A 90 -2.05 -1.56 -12.14
N LEU A 91 -1.23 -0.78 -11.43
CA LEU A 91 -1.66 0.31 -10.57
C LEU A 91 -2.46 1.35 -11.35
N SER A 92 -1.93 1.85 -12.48
CA SER A 92 -2.60 2.81 -13.35
C SER A 92 -3.95 2.29 -13.86
N GLY A 93 -4.02 1.01 -14.23
CA GLY A 93 -5.26 0.35 -14.64
C GLY A 93 -6.31 0.31 -13.53
N LYS A 94 -5.90 0.03 -12.28
CA LYS A 94 -6.80 -0.03 -11.11
C LYS A 94 -7.37 1.32 -10.72
N VAL A 95 -6.53 2.37 -10.68
CA VAL A 95 -6.94 3.72 -10.28
C VAL A 95 -7.61 4.51 -11.41
N GLY A 96 -7.49 4.02 -12.66
CA GLY A 96 -8.13 4.63 -13.83
C GLY A 96 -7.53 5.98 -14.27
N PHE A 97 -6.23 6.17 -14.01
CA PHE A 97 -5.41 7.28 -14.49
C PHE A 97 -3.93 6.87 -14.56
N LEU A 98 -3.17 7.57 -15.40
CA LEU A 98 -1.74 7.30 -15.54
C LEU A 98 -0.99 7.64 -14.26
N VAL A 99 -0.18 6.70 -13.80
CA VAL A 99 0.77 6.85 -12.70
C VAL A 99 2.16 6.58 -13.26
N GLU A 100 3.12 7.40 -12.88
CA GLU A 100 4.53 7.27 -13.27
C GLU A 100 5.39 7.21 -12.02
N GLU A 101 6.50 6.49 -12.09
CA GLU A 101 7.48 6.47 -11.01
C GLU A 101 8.17 7.82 -10.89
N LEU A 102 8.51 8.22 -9.66
CA LEU A 102 9.25 9.45 -9.44
C LEU A 102 10.69 9.34 -9.93
N SER A 103 11.14 10.38 -10.59
CA SER A 103 12.55 10.66 -10.85
C SER A 103 13.08 11.67 -9.84
N GLY A 104 14.41 11.67 -9.65
CA GLY A 104 15.08 12.69 -8.85
C GLY A 104 14.98 12.51 -7.33
N LEU A 105 14.59 11.33 -6.84
CA LEU A 105 14.64 11.01 -5.40
C LEU A 105 16.07 11.18 -4.88
N PRO A 106 16.27 11.72 -3.63
CA PRO A 106 17.59 12.03 -3.08
C PRO A 106 18.38 10.80 -2.60
N PHE A 107 17.93 9.59 -2.95
CA PHE A 107 18.56 8.32 -2.60
C PHE A 107 18.43 7.30 -3.74
N THR A 108 19.21 6.23 -3.66
CA THR A 108 19.09 5.09 -4.59
C THR A 108 17.96 4.18 -4.11
N VAL A 109 17.02 3.89 -5.00
CA VAL A 109 15.91 2.98 -4.74
C VAL A 109 16.37 1.55 -4.95
N ASP A 110 16.19 0.70 -3.92
CA ASP A 110 16.50 -0.73 -3.95
C ASP A 110 15.23 -1.57 -4.18
N HIS A 111 14.08 -1.08 -3.71
CA HIS A 111 12.79 -1.75 -3.84
C HIS A 111 11.66 -0.74 -4.00
N THR A 112 10.62 -1.13 -4.76
CA THR A 112 9.42 -0.31 -5.02
C THR A 112 8.19 -1.17 -4.83
N GLU A 113 7.19 -0.66 -4.10
CA GLU A 113 5.88 -1.27 -3.92
C GLU A 113 4.79 -0.37 -4.51
N TYR A 114 3.77 -0.97 -5.11
CA TYR A 114 2.66 -0.27 -5.74
C TYR A 114 1.36 -0.65 -5.07
N LEU A 115 0.61 0.33 -4.57
CA LEU A 115 -0.62 0.12 -3.82
C LEU A 115 -1.77 0.96 -4.41
N SER A 116 -2.91 0.33 -4.59
CA SER A 116 -4.16 1.00 -4.95
C SER A 116 -5.06 1.10 -3.73
N TYR A 117 -5.48 2.31 -3.38
CA TYR A 117 -6.42 2.57 -2.29
C TYR A 117 -7.79 2.82 -2.88
N TRP A 118 -8.72 1.88 -2.68
CA TRP A 118 -10.13 1.92 -3.13
C TRP A 118 -10.32 2.18 -4.62
N GLY A 119 -9.30 2.00 -5.44
CA GLY A 119 -9.31 2.34 -6.86
C GLY A 119 -9.31 3.84 -7.17
N ASP A 120 -9.14 4.70 -6.17
CA ASP A 120 -9.21 6.16 -6.30
C ASP A 120 -7.87 6.86 -6.07
N MET A 121 -6.93 6.22 -5.37
CA MET A 121 -5.61 6.76 -5.08
C MET A 121 -4.53 5.72 -5.35
N ALA A 122 -3.49 6.15 -6.05
CA ALA A 122 -2.27 5.40 -6.22
C ALA A 122 -1.27 5.79 -5.14
N GLU A 123 -0.57 4.80 -4.60
CA GLU A 123 0.57 4.97 -3.72
C GLU A 123 1.75 4.17 -4.26
N ILE A 124 2.93 4.76 -4.21
CA ILE A 124 4.19 4.10 -4.54
C ILE A 124 5.13 4.31 -3.37
N ASP A 125 5.55 3.21 -2.77
CA ASP A 125 6.51 3.20 -1.69
C ASP A 125 7.90 2.83 -2.24
N TYR A 126 8.86 3.72 -2.02
CA TYR A 126 10.25 3.54 -2.41
C TYR A 126 11.10 3.24 -1.18
N GLN A 127 11.88 2.20 -1.26
CA GLN A 127 12.82 1.81 -0.20
C GLN A 127 14.23 1.83 -0.74
N GLY A 128 15.12 2.55 -0.08
CA GLY A 128 16.57 2.51 -0.24
C GLY A 128 17.24 1.84 0.96
N ALA A 129 18.58 1.88 1.00
CA ALA A 129 19.36 1.25 2.06
C ALA A 129 19.03 1.79 3.47
N ASP A 130 18.77 3.09 3.59
CA ASP A 130 18.55 3.76 4.87
C ASP A 130 17.56 4.95 4.76
N GLU A 131 16.77 5.01 3.70
CA GLU A 131 15.77 6.05 3.43
C GLU A 131 14.52 5.41 2.81
N THR A 132 13.36 5.99 3.11
CA THR A 132 12.09 5.61 2.48
C THR A 132 11.35 6.84 1.97
N ALA A 133 10.58 6.65 0.89
CA ALA A 133 9.68 7.66 0.38
C ALA A 133 8.32 7.04 0.06
N CYS A 134 7.26 7.79 0.37
CA CYS A 134 5.91 7.43 -0.03
C CYS A 134 5.35 8.53 -0.94
N TYR A 135 4.99 8.15 -2.15
CA TYR A 135 4.39 9.03 -3.15
C TYR A 135 2.95 8.65 -3.38
N ARG A 136 2.05 9.64 -3.39
CA ARG A 136 0.62 9.44 -3.65
C ARG A 136 0.13 10.35 -4.75
N LYS A 137 -0.77 9.82 -5.59
CA LYS A 137 -1.51 10.53 -6.61
C LYS A 137 -2.97 10.16 -6.56
N SER A 138 -3.86 11.14 -6.58
CA SER A 138 -5.32 10.94 -6.59
C SER A 138 -6.02 12.01 -7.41
N LYS A 139 -7.24 11.74 -7.88
CA LYS A 139 -8.08 12.75 -8.54
C LYS A 139 -8.58 13.79 -7.55
N GLY A 140 -8.70 15.04 -8.01
CA GLY A 140 -9.24 16.15 -7.24
C GLY A 140 -8.17 17.00 -6.57
N GLU A 141 -8.60 17.85 -5.63
CA GLU A 141 -7.76 18.91 -5.03
C GLU A 141 -7.60 18.73 -3.51
N LYS A 142 -7.97 17.57 -2.96
CA LYS A 142 -7.85 17.32 -1.53
C LYS A 142 -6.46 16.81 -1.20
N ASP A 143 -5.94 17.21 -0.04
CA ASP A 143 -4.73 16.65 0.54
C ASP A 143 -4.90 15.13 0.68
N ASN A 144 -4.04 14.39 0.00
CA ASN A 144 -4.02 12.93 -0.04
C ASN A 144 -2.83 12.33 0.73
N SER A 145 -2.06 13.15 1.44
CA SER A 145 -0.87 12.70 2.17
C SER A 145 -1.19 11.73 3.30
N GLY A 146 -2.39 11.84 3.88
CA GLY A 146 -2.75 11.09 5.08
C GLY A 146 -1.93 11.51 6.31
N ASP A 147 -1.24 12.64 6.23
CA ASP A 147 -0.41 13.16 7.31
C ASP A 147 -1.18 14.20 8.12
N TYR A 148 -1.32 13.95 9.41
CA TYR A 148 -2.02 14.79 10.38
C TYR A 148 -1.06 15.41 11.41
N ASN A 149 0.27 15.33 11.18
CA ASN A 149 1.26 15.88 12.06
C ASN A 149 1.24 17.43 12.01
N GLU A 150 1.57 18.05 13.14
CA GLU A 150 1.87 19.47 13.20
C GLU A 150 3.34 19.70 12.90
N TYR A 151 3.63 20.63 12.01
CA TYR A 151 4.98 20.97 11.60
C TYR A 151 5.36 22.37 12.06
N ALA A 152 6.58 22.53 12.55
CA ALA A 152 7.09 23.82 13.00
C ALA A 152 7.28 24.80 11.84
N GLU A 153 7.50 24.30 10.63
CA GLU A 153 7.73 25.09 9.43
C GLU A 153 6.85 24.57 8.28
N VAL A 154 6.08 25.50 7.68
CA VAL A 154 5.31 25.26 6.46
C VAL A 154 5.66 26.35 5.46
N ARG A 155 6.10 25.96 4.26
CA ARG A 155 6.44 26.90 3.18
C ARG A 155 5.70 26.56 1.90
N ILE A 156 5.34 27.58 1.17
CA ILE A 156 4.79 27.46 -0.18
C ILE A 156 5.90 27.89 -1.15
N LEU A 157 6.18 27.01 -2.11
CA LEU A 157 7.17 27.23 -3.15
C LEU A 157 6.42 27.39 -4.48
N GLU A 158 6.78 28.41 -5.24
CA GLU A 158 6.17 28.64 -6.55
C GLU A 158 6.91 27.87 -7.63
N ALA A 159 6.17 27.13 -8.42
CA ALA A 159 6.62 26.43 -9.62
C ALA A 159 5.90 26.99 -10.86
N ASP A 160 6.27 26.57 -12.08
CA ASP A 160 5.62 27.02 -13.30
C ASP A 160 4.19 26.44 -13.41
N GLY A 161 3.21 27.30 -13.08
CA GLY A 161 1.78 27.01 -13.17
C GLY A 161 1.17 26.23 -11.98
N PHE A 162 1.92 25.99 -10.88
CA PHE A 162 1.40 25.39 -9.66
C PHE A 162 2.26 25.80 -8.46
N SER A 163 1.83 25.46 -7.24
CA SER A 163 2.62 25.65 -6.03
C SER A 163 2.80 24.35 -5.26
N VAL A 164 3.92 24.25 -4.54
CA VAL A 164 4.26 23.10 -3.70
C VAL A 164 4.31 23.55 -2.25
N THR A 165 3.49 22.96 -1.41
CA THR A 165 3.53 23.19 0.03
C THR A 165 4.46 22.15 0.66
N VAL A 166 5.56 22.60 1.29
CA VAL A 166 6.48 21.75 2.02
C VAL A 166 6.32 21.95 3.52
N LYS A 167 6.36 20.86 4.29
CA LYS A 167 6.17 20.85 5.75
C LYS A 167 7.33 20.14 6.42
N GLY A 168 7.89 20.76 7.46
CA GLY A 168 9.05 20.23 8.18
C GLY A 168 9.51 21.10 9.35
N GLU A 169 10.80 21.10 9.61
CA GLU A 169 11.43 21.90 10.65
C GLU A 169 12.91 22.18 10.32
N ASN A 170 13.41 23.34 10.79
CA ASN A 170 14.82 23.72 10.68
C ASN A 170 15.40 23.65 9.24
N GLY A 171 14.56 23.96 8.23
CA GLY A 171 14.96 23.91 6.82
C GLY A 171 15.03 22.51 6.22
N THR A 172 14.68 21.46 6.97
CA THR A 172 14.50 20.10 6.49
C THR A 172 13.01 19.77 6.45
N TYR A 173 12.50 19.45 5.27
CA TYR A 173 11.10 19.15 5.04
C TYR A 173 10.92 17.65 4.86
N ARG A 174 9.83 17.11 5.39
CA ARG A 174 9.52 15.67 5.29
C ARG A 174 8.31 15.38 4.43
N LEU A 175 7.50 16.38 4.14
CA LEU A 175 6.29 16.25 3.35
C LEU A 175 6.21 17.39 2.34
N ALA A 176 5.90 17.06 1.09
CA ALA A 176 5.47 17.99 0.06
C ALA A 176 4.08 17.61 -0.44
N ILE A 177 3.25 18.63 -0.71
CA ILE A 177 1.90 18.49 -1.25
C ILE A 177 1.74 19.50 -2.39
N TRP A 178 1.22 19.04 -3.53
CA TRP A 178 0.89 19.93 -4.65
C TRP A 178 -0.32 19.44 -5.43
N GLN A 179 -0.84 20.33 -6.27
CA GLN A 179 -1.97 20.05 -7.14
C GLN A 179 -1.63 20.48 -8.55
N ARG A 180 -1.92 19.63 -9.54
CA ARG A 180 -1.69 19.92 -10.94
C ARG A 180 -2.59 19.06 -11.82
N GLY A 181 -3.13 19.66 -12.90
CA GLY A 181 -3.89 18.91 -13.88
C GLY A 181 -5.15 18.20 -13.38
N GLY A 182 -5.74 18.66 -12.26
CA GLY A 182 -6.90 18.03 -11.64
C GLY A 182 -6.57 16.86 -10.73
N TYR A 183 -5.28 16.69 -10.38
CA TYR A 183 -4.79 15.69 -9.45
C TYR A 183 -4.13 16.35 -8.24
N SER A 184 -4.24 15.67 -7.10
CA SER A 184 -3.46 15.94 -5.90
C SER A 184 -2.33 14.95 -5.77
N TYR A 185 -1.21 15.45 -5.32
CA TYR A 185 0.03 14.73 -5.13
C TYR A 185 0.58 14.98 -3.73
N SER A 186 1.19 13.97 -3.16
CA SER A 186 2.00 14.10 -1.95
C SER A 186 3.24 13.23 -2.04
N LEU A 187 4.32 13.72 -1.45
CA LEU A 187 5.58 12.99 -1.30
C LEU A 187 6.09 13.16 0.12
N SER A 188 6.27 12.07 0.83
CA SER A 188 6.95 12.05 2.12
C SER A 188 8.31 11.38 2.00
N LEU A 189 9.31 11.92 2.72
CA LEU A 189 10.65 11.38 2.87
C LEU A 189 10.92 11.19 4.36
N GLU A 190 11.36 10.00 4.76
CA GLU A 190 11.57 9.69 6.19
C GLU A 190 12.62 10.60 6.84
N LYS A 191 13.77 10.81 6.20
CA LYS A 191 14.80 11.72 6.66
C LYS A 191 14.57 13.17 6.23
N GLY A 192 13.73 13.34 5.22
CA GLY A 192 13.45 14.65 4.64
C GLY A 192 14.54 15.15 3.68
N ALA A 193 14.26 16.31 3.08
CA ALA A 193 15.16 17.01 2.19
C ALA A 193 14.99 18.52 2.30
N ASP A 194 15.81 19.29 1.61
CA ASP A 194 15.60 20.73 1.50
C ASP A 194 14.42 21.07 0.56
N ALA A 195 13.96 22.30 0.63
CA ALA A 195 12.82 22.76 -0.16
C ALA A 195 13.08 22.68 -1.68
N ALA A 196 14.32 22.92 -2.11
CA ALA A 196 14.68 22.91 -3.54
C ALA A 196 14.60 21.49 -4.12
N THR A 197 14.98 20.48 -3.34
CA THR A 197 14.84 19.07 -3.74
C THR A 197 13.38 18.69 -3.98
N PHE A 198 12.47 19.05 -3.06
CA PHE A 198 11.03 18.78 -3.24
C PHE A 198 10.45 19.52 -4.45
N LEU A 199 10.82 20.80 -4.63
CA LEU A 199 10.37 21.57 -5.78
C LEU A 199 10.80 20.94 -7.09
N LYS A 200 12.07 20.54 -7.19
CA LYS A 200 12.61 19.89 -8.39
C LYS A 200 11.88 18.58 -8.68
N ILE A 201 11.67 17.74 -7.68
CA ILE A 201 10.91 16.48 -7.85
C ILE A 201 9.50 16.76 -8.38
N ALA A 202 8.80 17.76 -7.82
CA ALA A 202 7.45 18.11 -8.26
C ALA A 202 7.41 18.70 -9.69
N GLU A 203 8.46 19.37 -10.13
CA GLU A 203 8.59 19.90 -11.50
C GLU A 203 8.91 18.83 -12.54
N GLU A 204 9.77 17.85 -12.17
CA GLU A 204 10.21 16.77 -13.08
C GLU A 204 9.17 15.67 -13.25
N ASN A 205 8.23 15.52 -12.30
CA ASN A 205 7.24 14.44 -12.29
C ASN A 205 5.81 15.01 -12.40
N GLN A 206 5.21 14.84 -13.55
CA GLN A 206 3.95 15.49 -13.96
C GLN A 206 2.82 14.51 -14.22
#